data_48ed1c41b255a95b3f5fa1efe92cca5e
#
_entry.id   48ed1c41b255a95b3f5fa1efe92cca5e
#
_cell.length_a   1.000
_cell.length_b   1.000
_cell.length_c   1.000
_cell.angle_alpha   90.00
_cell.angle_beta   90.00
_cell.angle_gamma   90.00
#
_symmetry.space_group_name_H-M   'P 1'
#
loop_
_entity.id
_entity.type
_entity.pdbx_description
1 polymer ?
#
loop_
_entity_poly.entity_id
_entity_poly.type
_entity_poly.pdbx_seq_one_letter_code
_entity_poly.pdbx_strand_id
1 'polypeptide(L)'
;VIIPTPIFPLYIPIVLLNGAKPIFIDTSEDGFILKPEKLQKAIEANKDTVKAVVLNYPTNPTGVTYDRADLEALAAVIKQYEIFVLSDEIYSELTYTGKHVSMGEILPDQAVVLNGVSKSHAMTGWRVGITAGPADVIQQIGKVSEFTITSVTTNAQRAAEEALKNGMDDTQPMKEAYMKRRDFLIKALTAAGLTVPNPDGAFYIFAKLPERMHDSWKFVYALAREAKVAVIPGASFGPGGEGYVRISYAASMADLKLAAE
;
A
#
# COMPACT_ATOMS: atom_id res chain seq x y z
N VAL A 1 -11.12 13.92 1.83
CA VAL A 1 -10.11 13.08 1.15
C VAL A 1 -10.74 11.77 0.75
N ILE A 2 -10.62 11.37 -0.53
CA ILE A 2 -11.08 10.08 -1.02
C ILE A 2 -10.03 9.02 -0.68
N ILE A 3 -10.47 7.91 -0.13
CA ILE A 3 -9.63 6.79 0.30
C ILE A 3 -10.21 5.49 -0.25
N PRO A 4 -9.61 4.90 -1.29
CA PRO A 4 -9.93 3.53 -1.69
C PRO A 4 -9.57 2.56 -0.57
N THR A 5 -10.45 1.63 -0.29
CA THR A 5 -10.27 0.64 0.78
C THR A 5 -10.48 -0.78 0.24
N PRO A 6 -9.83 -1.80 0.84
CA PRO A 6 -8.89 -1.79 1.98
C PRO A 6 -7.57 -1.06 1.70
N ILE A 7 -7.04 -0.36 2.71
CA ILE A 7 -5.80 0.44 2.58
C ILE A 7 -4.95 0.36 3.86
N PHE A 8 -3.69 0.79 3.77
CA PHE A 8 -2.84 0.92 4.95
C PHE A 8 -3.51 1.80 6.03
N PRO A 9 -3.73 1.29 7.25
CA PRO A 9 -4.61 1.93 8.23
C PRO A 9 -4.25 3.35 8.65
N LEU A 10 -2.99 3.75 8.45
CA LEU A 10 -2.48 5.06 8.87
C LEU A 10 -3.18 6.24 8.16
N TYR A 11 -3.64 6.06 6.92
CA TYR A 11 -4.28 7.14 6.15
C TYR A 11 -5.59 7.62 6.78
N ILE A 12 -6.35 6.72 7.38
CA ILE A 12 -7.65 7.06 8.00
C ILE A 12 -7.45 8.00 9.19
N PRO A 13 -6.67 7.66 10.23
CA PRO A 13 -6.45 8.55 11.37
C PRO A 13 -5.71 9.83 11.00
N ILE A 14 -4.78 9.82 10.04
CA ILE A 14 -4.11 11.05 9.60
C ILE A 14 -5.12 12.04 9.02
N VAL A 15 -6.05 11.60 8.17
CA VAL A 15 -7.10 12.46 7.61
C VAL A 15 -7.97 13.04 8.73
N LEU A 16 -8.39 12.20 9.69
CA LEU A 16 -9.23 12.63 10.81
C LEU A 16 -8.50 13.59 11.75
N LEU A 17 -7.24 13.32 12.10
CA LEU A 17 -6.43 14.17 12.99
C LEU A 17 -6.17 15.56 12.40
N ASN A 18 -6.17 15.68 11.07
CA ASN A 18 -6.07 16.98 10.40
C ASN A 18 -7.43 17.65 10.16
N GLY A 19 -8.50 17.20 10.82
CA GLY A 19 -9.84 17.79 10.71
C GLY A 19 -10.53 17.54 9.38
N ALA A 20 -9.98 16.69 8.53
CA ALA A 20 -10.57 16.34 7.25
C ALA A 20 -11.49 15.12 7.37
N LYS A 21 -12.40 14.96 6.41
CA LYS A 21 -13.34 13.84 6.36
C LYS A 21 -12.87 12.80 5.34
N PRO A 22 -12.70 11.52 5.73
CA PRO A 22 -12.48 10.45 4.76
C PRO A 22 -13.77 10.10 4.01
N ILE A 23 -13.66 9.89 2.70
CA ILE A 23 -14.70 9.38 1.81
C ILE A 23 -14.21 8.05 1.30
N PHE A 24 -14.80 6.96 1.76
CA PHE A 24 -14.35 5.62 1.41
C PHE A 24 -14.95 5.15 0.10
N ILE A 25 -14.12 4.48 -0.71
CA ILE A 25 -14.56 3.72 -1.88
C ILE A 25 -14.12 2.27 -1.66
N ASP A 26 -15.08 1.39 -1.42
CA ASP A 26 -14.81 -0.05 -1.33
C ASP A 26 -14.47 -0.61 -2.71
N THR A 27 -13.27 -1.21 -2.81
CA THR A 27 -12.74 -1.79 -4.04
C THR A 27 -12.72 -3.33 -4.01
N SER A 28 -13.25 -3.96 -2.97
CA SER A 28 -13.18 -5.41 -2.77
C SER A 28 -13.84 -6.21 -3.90
N GLU A 29 -14.91 -5.69 -4.48
CA GLU A 29 -15.62 -6.31 -5.62
C GLU A 29 -14.93 -6.06 -6.97
N ASP A 30 -13.99 -5.11 -7.04
CA ASP A 30 -13.26 -4.73 -8.25
C ASP A 30 -11.84 -5.31 -8.28
N GLY A 31 -11.58 -6.37 -7.54
CA GLY A 31 -10.24 -6.95 -7.41
C GLY A 31 -9.25 -6.05 -6.69
N PHE A 32 -9.75 -5.18 -5.82
CA PHE A 32 -8.99 -4.17 -5.07
C PHE A 32 -8.36 -3.07 -5.93
N ILE A 33 -8.87 -2.86 -7.14
CA ILE A 33 -8.49 -1.79 -8.06
C ILE A 33 -9.58 -0.71 -8.04
N LEU A 34 -9.19 0.54 -7.78
CA LEU A 34 -10.11 1.68 -7.88
C LEU A 34 -10.54 1.88 -9.33
N LYS A 35 -11.85 1.88 -9.57
CA LYS A 35 -12.40 2.11 -10.90
C LYS A 35 -12.66 3.61 -11.15
N PRO A 36 -12.34 4.11 -12.36
CA PRO A 36 -12.54 5.52 -12.72
C PRO A 36 -13.96 6.03 -12.47
N GLU A 37 -14.96 5.21 -12.75
CA GLU A 37 -16.37 5.56 -12.59
C GLU A 37 -16.75 5.73 -11.10
N LYS A 38 -16.20 4.88 -10.23
CA LYS A 38 -16.39 5.00 -8.78
C LYS A 38 -15.69 6.26 -8.24
N LEU A 39 -14.49 6.56 -8.74
CA LEU A 39 -13.75 7.78 -8.39
C LEU A 39 -14.52 9.02 -8.82
N GLN A 40 -14.93 9.09 -10.08
CA GLN A 40 -15.70 10.21 -10.62
C GLN A 40 -16.97 10.46 -9.81
N LYS A 41 -17.77 9.42 -9.57
CA LYS A 41 -19.00 9.51 -8.76
C LYS A 41 -18.71 10.05 -7.35
N ALA A 42 -17.63 9.61 -6.70
CA ALA A 42 -17.29 10.08 -5.37
C ALA A 42 -16.84 11.56 -5.37
N ILE A 43 -16.12 12.00 -6.40
CA ILE A 43 -15.72 13.41 -6.55
C ILE A 43 -16.97 14.27 -6.80
N GLU A 44 -17.82 13.90 -7.73
CA GLU A 44 -19.04 14.67 -8.08
C GLU A 44 -19.99 14.81 -6.89
N ALA A 45 -20.18 13.76 -6.12
CA ALA A 45 -20.99 13.78 -4.90
C ALA A 45 -20.43 14.69 -3.79
N ASN A 46 -19.15 15.08 -3.88
CA ASN A 46 -18.44 15.85 -2.86
C ASN A 46 -17.58 16.97 -3.46
N LYS A 47 -17.89 17.46 -4.66
CA LYS A 47 -17.03 18.33 -5.48
C LYS A 47 -16.51 19.58 -4.77
N ASP A 48 -17.29 20.17 -3.88
CA ASP A 48 -16.93 21.40 -3.18
C ASP A 48 -15.95 21.16 -2.02
N THR A 49 -15.84 19.91 -1.56
CA THR A 49 -15.07 19.56 -0.35
C THR A 49 -13.91 18.62 -0.60
N VAL A 50 -13.92 17.85 -1.69
CA VAL A 50 -12.80 16.95 -2.04
C VAL A 50 -11.59 17.77 -2.42
N LYS A 51 -10.43 17.46 -1.81
CA LYS A 51 -9.13 18.11 -2.09
C LYS A 51 -8.05 17.12 -2.50
N ALA A 52 -8.23 15.85 -2.16
CA ALA A 52 -7.24 14.83 -2.51
C ALA A 52 -7.86 13.43 -2.61
N VAL A 53 -7.19 12.57 -3.35
CA VAL A 53 -7.36 11.11 -3.36
C VAL A 53 -6.05 10.46 -2.95
N VAL A 54 -6.11 9.38 -2.15
CA VAL A 54 -4.96 8.57 -1.79
C VAL A 54 -4.91 7.34 -2.69
N LEU A 55 -3.76 7.07 -3.29
CA LEU A 55 -3.46 5.81 -3.98
C LEU A 55 -2.25 5.18 -3.29
N ASN A 56 -2.33 3.91 -2.92
CA ASN A 56 -1.20 3.14 -2.39
C ASN A 56 -1.03 1.90 -3.26
N TYR A 57 0.08 1.83 -3.98
CA TYR A 57 0.37 0.69 -4.86
C TYR A 57 1.87 0.50 -5.08
N PRO A 58 2.32 -0.78 -5.11
CA PRO A 58 1.60 -1.99 -4.69
C PRO A 58 0.98 -1.84 -3.32
N THR A 59 -0.26 -2.31 -3.16
CA THR A 59 -1.11 -1.95 -2.02
C THR A 59 -0.77 -2.76 -0.76
N ASN A 60 -0.71 -2.10 0.37
CA ASN A 60 -0.87 -2.72 1.67
C ASN A 60 -2.36 -2.54 2.09
N PRO A 61 -3.19 -3.60 2.20
CA PRO A 61 -2.82 -4.99 2.53
C PRO A 61 -2.81 -5.97 1.35
N THR A 62 -3.31 -5.62 0.18
CA THR A 62 -3.74 -6.58 -0.85
C THR A 62 -2.62 -7.12 -1.74
N GLY A 63 -1.51 -6.39 -1.84
CA GLY A 63 -0.44 -6.70 -2.77
C GLY A 63 -0.76 -6.42 -4.24
N VAL A 64 -1.94 -5.86 -4.53
CA VAL A 64 -2.36 -5.50 -5.89
C VAL A 64 -1.65 -4.23 -6.33
N THR A 65 -1.36 -4.11 -7.62
CA THR A 65 -0.82 -2.90 -8.24
C THR A 65 -1.66 -2.47 -9.44
N TYR A 66 -1.43 -1.26 -9.91
CA TYR A 66 -2.07 -0.70 -11.09
C TYR A 66 -1.14 -0.81 -12.29
N ASP A 67 -1.67 -1.12 -13.44
CA ASP A 67 -0.93 -0.97 -14.70
C ASP A 67 -1.03 0.48 -15.24
N ARG A 68 -0.33 0.75 -16.33
CA ARG A 68 -0.35 2.08 -16.96
C ARG A 68 -1.75 2.50 -17.41
N ALA A 69 -2.54 1.58 -17.95
CA ALA A 69 -3.87 1.88 -18.43
C ALA A 69 -4.83 2.24 -17.30
N ASP A 70 -4.76 1.51 -16.19
CA ASP A 70 -5.52 1.82 -14.98
C ASP A 70 -5.19 3.23 -14.46
N LEU A 71 -3.90 3.57 -14.37
CA LEU A 71 -3.45 4.87 -13.88
C LEU A 71 -3.83 6.02 -14.82
N GLU A 72 -3.70 5.83 -16.13
CA GLU A 72 -4.10 6.83 -17.14
C GLU A 72 -5.62 7.06 -17.13
N ALA A 73 -6.41 6.01 -16.91
CA ALA A 73 -7.86 6.13 -16.77
C ALA A 73 -8.27 6.91 -15.52
N LEU A 74 -7.62 6.66 -14.38
CA LEU A 74 -7.80 7.46 -13.16
C LEU A 74 -7.36 8.91 -13.37
N ALA A 75 -6.22 9.12 -14.01
CA ALA A 75 -5.68 10.44 -14.31
C ALA A 75 -6.61 11.25 -15.22
N ALA A 76 -7.28 10.62 -16.18
CA ALA A 76 -8.27 11.28 -17.05
C ALA A 76 -9.46 11.84 -16.26
N VAL A 77 -9.87 11.17 -15.19
CA VAL A 77 -10.88 11.69 -14.26
C VAL A 77 -10.29 12.83 -13.42
N ILE A 78 -9.13 12.63 -12.79
CA ILE A 78 -8.52 13.57 -11.84
C ILE A 78 -8.21 14.92 -12.50
N LYS A 79 -7.73 14.92 -13.75
CA LYS A 79 -7.41 16.14 -14.53
C LYS A 79 -8.60 17.10 -14.71
N GLN A 80 -9.83 16.63 -14.53
CA GLN A 80 -11.03 17.46 -14.64
C GLN A 80 -11.31 18.29 -13.38
N TYR A 81 -10.54 18.07 -12.29
CA TYR A 81 -10.79 18.66 -10.98
C TYR A 81 -9.51 19.24 -10.36
N GLU A 82 -9.66 20.25 -9.53
CA GLU A 82 -8.57 20.82 -8.73
C GLU A 82 -8.33 20.02 -7.44
N ILE A 83 -7.88 18.79 -7.60
CA ILE A 83 -7.56 17.88 -6.49
C ILE A 83 -6.15 17.30 -6.66
N PHE A 84 -5.53 16.93 -5.55
CA PHE A 84 -4.23 16.26 -5.54
C PHE A 84 -4.38 14.74 -5.43
N VAL A 85 -3.39 14.02 -5.94
CA VAL A 85 -3.20 12.59 -5.69
C VAL A 85 -2.05 12.42 -4.71
N LEU A 86 -2.30 11.85 -3.54
CA LEU A 86 -1.26 11.34 -2.67
C LEU A 86 -0.93 9.92 -3.11
N SER A 87 0.15 9.76 -3.87
CA SER A 87 0.57 8.49 -4.45
C SER A 87 1.65 7.84 -3.59
N ASP A 88 1.24 6.88 -2.77
CA ASP A 88 2.17 6.11 -1.94
C ASP A 88 2.71 4.92 -2.73
N GLU A 89 3.94 5.08 -3.20
CA GLU A 89 4.65 4.14 -4.06
C GLU A 89 5.81 3.46 -3.31
N ILE A 90 5.72 3.37 -1.99
CA ILE A 90 6.79 2.83 -1.13
C ILE A 90 7.20 1.39 -1.48
N TYR A 91 6.33 0.64 -2.19
CA TYR A 91 6.59 -0.72 -2.66
C TYR A 91 6.96 -0.80 -4.14
N SER A 92 7.28 0.32 -4.82
CA SER A 92 7.57 0.38 -6.27
C SER A 92 8.57 -0.68 -6.73
N GLU A 93 9.70 -0.84 -6.01
CA GLU A 93 10.75 -1.82 -6.33
C GLU A 93 10.33 -3.27 -6.08
N LEU A 94 9.25 -3.48 -5.34
CA LEU A 94 8.67 -4.80 -5.06
C LEU A 94 7.45 -5.08 -5.96
N THR A 95 7.40 -4.53 -7.15
CA THR A 95 6.44 -4.90 -8.21
C THR A 95 6.95 -6.16 -8.91
N TYR A 96 6.16 -7.23 -8.91
CA TYR A 96 6.57 -8.54 -9.41
C TYR A 96 6.26 -8.75 -10.88
N THR A 97 5.22 -8.11 -11.39
CA THR A 97 4.76 -8.20 -12.78
C THR A 97 4.99 -6.88 -13.48
N GLY A 98 5.66 -6.93 -14.62
CA GLY A 98 5.94 -5.72 -15.38
C GLY A 98 6.88 -4.74 -14.69
N LYS A 99 6.71 -3.46 -15.00
CA LYS A 99 7.45 -2.34 -14.41
C LYS A 99 6.48 -1.42 -13.68
N HIS A 100 6.87 -0.98 -12.50
CA HIS A 100 6.11 0.05 -11.78
C HIS A 100 6.00 1.33 -12.62
N VAL A 101 4.81 1.91 -12.64
CA VAL A 101 4.54 3.20 -13.27
C VAL A 101 4.16 4.18 -12.18
N SER A 102 4.86 5.29 -12.10
CA SER A 102 4.55 6.33 -11.11
C SER A 102 3.41 7.24 -11.57
N MET A 103 2.50 7.56 -10.63
CA MET A 103 1.50 8.59 -10.88
C MET A 103 2.13 9.97 -11.12
N GLY A 104 3.32 10.22 -10.57
CA GLY A 104 4.08 11.45 -10.82
C GLY A 104 4.54 11.60 -12.29
N GLU A 105 4.71 10.49 -13.04
CA GLU A 105 4.97 10.53 -14.48
C GLU A 105 3.71 10.95 -15.26
N ILE A 106 2.52 10.53 -14.82
CA ILE A 106 1.24 10.73 -15.52
C ILE A 106 0.58 12.07 -15.15
N LEU A 107 0.70 12.48 -13.88
CA LEU A 107 0.09 13.69 -13.31
C LEU A 107 1.13 14.56 -12.59
N PRO A 108 2.17 15.07 -13.25
CA PRO A 108 3.26 15.80 -12.60
C PRO A 108 2.79 17.04 -11.81
N ASP A 109 1.70 17.66 -12.23
CA ASP A 109 1.18 18.89 -11.60
C ASP A 109 0.17 18.62 -10.47
N GLN A 110 -0.29 17.38 -10.28
CA GLN A 110 -1.30 17.02 -9.28
C GLN A 110 -0.87 15.87 -8.38
N ALA A 111 0.18 15.11 -8.72
CA ALA A 111 0.64 14.00 -7.91
C ALA A 111 1.69 14.42 -6.88
N VAL A 112 1.49 13.98 -5.64
CA VAL A 112 2.47 14.01 -4.56
C VAL A 112 2.88 12.58 -4.30
N VAL A 113 4.05 12.21 -4.78
CA VAL A 113 4.59 10.85 -4.70
C VAL A 113 5.32 10.68 -3.38
N LEU A 114 4.97 9.63 -2.64
CA LEU A 114 5.68 9.17 -1.45
C LEU A 114 6.47 7.92 -1.78
N ASN A 115 7.74 7.91 -1.48
CA ASN A 115 8.61 6.76 -1.67
C ASN A 115 9.72 6.74 -0.60
N GLY A 116 10.69 5.84 -0.71
CA GLY A 116 11.81 5.74 0.21
C GLY A 116 12.49 4.39 0.16
N VAL A 117 13.53 4.24 0.98
CA VAL A 117 14.38 3.04 1.03
C VAL A 117 13.90 2.00 2.05
N SER A 118 12.83 2.29 2.78
CA SER A 118 12.33 1.41 3.86
C SER A 118 12.00 0.00 3.39
N LYS A 119 11.44 -0.15 2.18
CA LYS A 119 10.96 -1.44 1.66
C LYS A 119 11.88 -1.98 0.58
N SER A 120 12.34 -1.14 -0.32
CA SER A 120 13.26 -1.51 -1.40
C SER A 120 14.61 -2.05 -0.87
N HIS A 121 15.12 -1.46 0.20
CA HIS A 121 16.44 -1.80 0.77
C HIS A 121 16.38 -2.33 2.21
N ALA A 122 15.19 -2.77 2.67
CA ALA A 122 14.98 -3.25 4.04
C ALA A 122 15.45 -2.25 5.15
N MET A 123 15.38 -0.95 4.86
CA MET A 123 15.88 0.13 5.72
C MET A 123 14.78 0.78 6.58
N THR A 124 13.83 0.01 7.09
CA THR A 124 12.69 0.53 7.88
C THR A 124 13.13 1.29 9.13
N GLY A 125 14.18 0.85 9.81
CA GLY A 125 14.74 1.46 11.02
C GLY A 125 15.49 2.78 10.78
N TRP A 126 15.90 3.06 9.54
CA TRP A 126 16.64 4.28 9.18
C TRP A 126 15.77 5.53 9.09
N ARG A 127 14.47 5.38 9.00
CA ARG A 127 13.46 6.45 9.02
C ARG A 127 13.66 7.51 7.94
N VAL A 128 13.94 7.10 6.70
CA VAL A 128 14.07 7.97 5.53
C VAL A 128 12.89 7.77 4.60
N GLY A 129 12.16 8.85 4.33
CA GLY A 129 11.15 8.95 3.30
C GLY A 129 11.51 10.02 2.27
N ILE A 130 10.97 9.90 1.08
CA ILE A 130 11.16 10.84 -0.02
C ILE A 130 9.78 11.26 -0.50
N THR A 131 9.59 12.57 -0.69
CA THR A 131 8.37 13.13 -1.26
C THR A 131 8.72 13.96 -2.47
N ALA A 132 8.05 13.69 -3.59
CA ALA A 132 8.22 14.43 -4.84
C ALA A 132 6.85 14.89 -5.36
N GLY A 133 6.80 16.06 -6.00
CA GLY A 133 5.56 16.62 -6.54
C GLY A 133 5.70 18.08 -6.95
N PRO A 134 4.59 18.81 -7.16
CA PRO A 134 4.60 20.21 -7.52
C PRO A 134 5.39 21.05 -6.51
N ALA A 135 6.23 21.95 -7.02
CA ALA A 135 7.23 22.67 -6.21
C ALA A 135 6.62 23.49 -5.06
N ASP A 136 5.50 24.12 -5.28
CA ASP A 136 4.75 24.89 -4.27
C ASP A 136 4.20 24.01 -3.15
N VAL A 137 3.68 22.81 -3.48
CA VAL A 137 3.19 21.82 -2.51
C VAL A 137 4.37 21.27 -1.69
N ILE A 138 5.46 20.88 -2.36
CA ILE A 138 6.65 20.35 -1.69
C ILE A 138 7.26 21.39 -0.75
N GLN A 139 7.26 22.68 -1.12
CA GLN A 139 7.72 23.75 -0.24
C GLN A 139 6.89 23.81 1.06
N GLN A 140 5.57 23.65 1.00
CA GLN A 140 4.73 23.65 2.20
C GLN A 140 4.93 22.38 3.05
N ILE A 141 5.05 21.21 2.41
CA ILE A 141 5.39 19.97 3.10
C ILE A 141 6.73 20.09 3.82
N GLY A 142 7.73 20.69 3.16
CA GLY A 142 9.05 20.96 3.75
C GLY A 142 8.96 21.78 5.04
N LYS A 143 8.17 22.85 5.06
CA LYS A 143 7.94 23.68 6.27
C LYS A 143 7.33 22.86 7.40
N VAL A 144 6.30 22.06 7.11
CA VAL A 144 5.68 21.20 8.14
C VAL A 144 6.70 20.18 8.66
N SER A 145 7.47 19.56 7.78
CA SER A 145 8.51 18.59 8.13
C SER A 145 9.58 19.22 9.05
N GLU A 146 10.03 20.44 8.73
CA GLU A 146 10.99 21.17 9.54
C GLU A 146 10.53 21.40 10.98
N PHE A 147 9.26 21.77 11.17
CA PHE A 147 8.70 22.00 12.49
C PHE A 147 8.29 20.73 13.24
N THR A 148 8.14 19.58 12.56
CA THR A 148 7.75 18.31 13.20
C THR A 148 8.93 17.43 13.55
N ILE A 149 9.91 17.33 12.66
CA ILE A 149 11.06 16.42 12.82
C ILE A 149 12.42 17.11 12.66
N THR A 150 12.44 18.40 12.35
CA THR A 150 13.64 19.21 12.04
C THR A 150 14.35 18.69 10.77
N SER A 151 14.99 17.53 10.82
CA SER A 151 15.61 16.88 9.67
C SER A 151 15.83 15.38 9.92
N VAL A 152 15.98 14.64 8.84
CA VAL A 152 16.50 13.26 8.90
C VAL A 152 17.97 13.29 9.34
N THR A 153 18.41 12.34 10.16
CA THR A 153 19.80 12.28 10.63
C THR A 153 20.79 12.14 9.46
N THR A 154 21.95 12.81 9.54
CA THR A 154 22.92 12.86 8.42
C THR A 154 23.39 11.47 7.98
N ASN A 155 23.64 10.57 8.91
CA ASN A 155 24.06 9.20 8.60
C ASN A 155 22.95 8.42 7.85
N ALA A 156 21.69 8.61 8.22
CA ALA A 156 20.57 8.00 7.50
C ALA A 156 20.40 8.57 6.08
N GLN A 157 20.59 9.87 5.91
CA GLN A 157 20.59 10.49 4.58
C GLN A 157 21.70 9.91 3.69
N ARG A 158 22.94 9.80 4.23
CA ARG A 158 24.07 9.21 3.48
C ARG A 158 23.85 7.75 3.13
N ALA A 159 23.28 6.98 4.04
CA ALA A 159 22.93 5.57 3.76
C ALA A 159 21.85 5.46 2.67
N ALA A 160 20.84 6.31 2.70
CA ALA A 160 19.81 6.35 1.65
C ALA A 160 20.38 6.84 0.30
N GLU A 161 21.29 7.79 0.32
CA GLU A 161 22.00 8.26 -0.89
C GLU A 161 22.80 7.12 -1.53
N GLU A 162 23.53 6.35 -0.75
CA GLU A 162 24.30 5.19 -1.22
C GLU A 162 23.37 4.11 -1.78
N ALA A 163 22.29 3.76 -1.07
CA ALA A 163 21.31 2.79 -1.49
C ALA A 163 20.68 3.15 -2.86
N LEU A 164 20.36 4.43 -3.07
CA LEU A 164 19.75 4.89 -4.32
C LEU A 164 20.73 5.06 -5.48
N LYS A 165 21.99 5.41 -5.19
CA LYS A 165 23.00 5.61 -6.24
C LYS A 165 23.66 4.31 -6.70
N ASN A 166 24.00 3.45 -5.75
CA ASN A 166 24.86 2.29 -6.00
C ASN A 166 24.20 0.96 -5.59
N GLY A 167 23.10 0.99 -4.85
CA GLY A 167 22.45 -0.20 -4.28
C GLY A 167 21.15 -0.63 -4.97
N MET A 168 20.80 -0.10 -6.14
CA MET A 168 19.53 -0.45 -6.79
C MET A 168 19.46 -1.92 -7.18
N ASP A 169 20.58 -2.53 -7.55
CA ASP A 169 20.65 -3.96 -7.87
C ASP A 169 20.48 -4.86 -6.64
N ASP A 170 20.73 -4.35 -5.42
CA ASP A 170 20.54 -5.09 -4.16
C ASP A 170 19.07 -5.43 -3.89
N THR A 171 18.14 -4.74 -4.55
CA THR A 171 16.70 -5.01 -4.42
C THR A 171 16.30 -6.32 -5.09
N GLN A 172 16.99 -6.75 -6.13
CA GLN A 172 16.62 -7.89 -6.97
C GLN A 172 16.65 -9.25 -6.23
N PRO A 173 17.71 -9.60 -5.48
CA PRO A 173 17.73 -10.86 -4.72
C PRO A 173 16.61 -10.93 -3.67
N MET A 174 16.28 -9.81 -3.04
CA MET A 174 15.20 -9.72 -2.05
C MET A 174 13.83 -9.92 -2.73
N LYS A 175 13.61 -9.27 -3.88
CA LYS A 175 12.40 -9.43 -4.70
C LYS A 175 12.19 -10.89 -5.11
N GLU A 176 13.22 -11.57 -5.59
CA GLU A 176 13.17 -12.98 -5.93
C GLU A 176 12.85 -13.89 -4.73
N ALA A 177 13.43 -13.59 -3.58
CA ALA A 177 13.13 -14.30 -2.34
C ALA A 177 11.64 -14.12 -1.93
N TYR A 178 11.10 -12.91 -2.07
CA TYR A 178 9.69 -12.66 -1.79
C TYR A 178 8.77 -13.38 -2.78
N MET A 179 9.09 -13.41 -4.06
CA MET A 179 8.31 -14.17 -5.06
C MET A 179 8.24 -15.66 -4.70
N LYS A 180 9.37 -16.29 -4.31
CA LYS A 180 9.39 -17.69 -3.89
C LYS A 180 8.54 -17.94 -2.64
N ARG A 181 8.58 -17.03 -1.67
CA ARG A 181 7.77 -17.10 -0.44
C ARG A 181 6.29 -16.91 -0.71
N ARG A 182 5.94 -15.95 -1.56
CA ARG A 182 4.59 -15.72 -2.06
C ARG A 182 4.01 -16.98 -2.69
N ASP A 183 4.72 -17.55 -3.65
CA ASP A 183 4.25 -18.71 -4.41
C ASP A 183 4.07 -19.95 -3.52
N PHE A 184 4.93 -20.11 -2.51
CA PHE A 184 4.76 -21.14 -1.49
C PHE A 184 3.48 -20.92 -0.68
N LEU A 185 3.27 -19.72 -0.14
CA LEU A 185 2.12 -19.41 0.70
C LEU A 185 0.81 -19.47 -0.07
N ILE A 186 0.75 -19.02 -1.31
CA ILE A 186 -0.46 -19.14 -2.14
C ILE A 186 -0.91 -20.61 -2.21
N LYS A 187 0.02 -21.53 -2.48
CA LYS A 187 -0.27 -22.97 -2.54
C LYS A 187 -0.75 -23.51 -1.20
N ALA A 188 -0.05 -23.17 -0.10
CA ALA A 188 -0.38 -23.65 1.23
C ALA A 188 -1.75 -23.15 1.70
N LEU A 189 -2.01 -21.84 1.57
CA LEU A 189 -3.27 -21.23 2.00
C LEU A 189 -4.47 -21.70 1.15
N THR A 190 -4.27 -21.89 -0.15
CA THR A 190 -5.31 -22.45 -1.03
C THR A 190 -5.63 -23.89 -0.63
N ALA A 191 -4.62 -24.71 -0.32
CA ALA A 191 -4.83 -26.07 0.19
C ALA A 191 -5.56 -26.10 1.54
N ALA A 192 -5.36 -25.07 2.38
CA ALA A 192 -6.08 -24.87 3.64
C ALA A 192 -7.52 -24.33 3.45
N GLY A 193 -7.96 -24.07 2.23
CA GLY A 193 -9.32 -23.64 1.90
C GLY A 193 -9.56 -22.14 1.90
N LEU A 194 -8.50 -21.31 1.92
CA LEU A 194 -8.62 -19.86 1.74
C LEU A 194 -8.64 -19.52 0.25
N THR A 195 -9.35 -18.45 -0.11
CA THR A 195 -9.25 -17.87 -1.45
C THR A 195 -8.14 -16.82 -1.44
N VAL A 196 -7.13 -17.05 -2.25
CA VAL A 196 -5.91 -16.21 -2.26
C VAL A 196 -5.79 -15.51 -3.61
N PRO A 197 -6.02 -14.19 -3.69
CA PRO A 197 -5.65 -13.40 -4.85
C PRO A 197 -4.14 -13.48 -5.05
N ASN A 198 -3.68 -13.47 -6.30
CA ASN A 198 -2.24 -13.42 -6.59
C ASN A 198 -1.76 -11.97 -6.42
N PRO A 199 -0.93 -11.66 -5.41
CA PRO A 199 -0.41 -10.31 -5.24
C PRO A 199 0.68 -10.03 -6.28
N ASP A 200 0.58 -8.87 -6.93
CA ASP A 200 1.51 -8.42 -7.97
C ASP A 200 2.67 -7.59 -7.42
N GLY A 201 2.69 -7.35 -6.11
CA GLY A 201 3.76 -6.61 -5.44
C GLY A 201 3.66 -6.63 -3.92
N ALA A 202 4.47 -5.78 -3.28
CA ALA A 202 4.67 -5.72 -1.83
C ALA A 202 5.13 -7.07 -1.25
N PHE A 203 4.80 -7.37 0.01
CA PHE A 203 5.10 -8.66 0.65
C PHE A 203 3.91 -9.12 1.53
N TYR A 204 2.69 -8.93 1.00
CA TYR A 204 1.46 -9.30 1.68
C TYR A 204 0.58 -10.20 0.81
N ILE A 205 -0.14 -11.08 1.47
CA ILE A 205 -1.29 -11.79 0.93
C ILE A 205 -2.51 -11.34 1.72
N PHE A 206 -3.57 -10.96 1.02
CA PHE A 206 -4.86 -10.62 1.60
C PHE A 206 -5.83 -11.74 1.27
N ALA A 207 -5.81 -12.78 2.11
CA ALA A 207 -6.56 -14.01 1.89
C ALA A 207 -8.00 -13.87 2.36
N LYS A 208 -8.97 -14.28 1.54
CA LYS A 208 -10.36 -14.34 1.91
C LYS A 208 -10.61 -15.59 2.74
N LEU A 209 -11.24 -15.41 3.89
CA LEU A 209 -11.65 -16.48 4.79
C LEU A 209 -12.86 -17.24 4.23
N PRO A 210 -13.01 -18.54 4.54
CA PRO A 210 -14.24 -19.28 4.26
C PRO A 210 -15.45 -18.63 4.97
N GLU A 211 -16.62 -18.68 4.37
CA GLU A 211 -17.87 -18.10 4.90
C GLU A 211 -18.13 -18.42 6.39
N ARG A 212 -17.85 -19.66 6.80
CA ARG A 212 -18.00 -20.13 8.18
C ARG A 212 -17.07 -19.42 9.19
N MET A 213 -16.03 -18.73 8.71
CA MET A 213 -14.99 -18.03 9.48
C MET A 213 -14.94 -16.53 9.15
N HIS A 214 -16.05 -15.96 8.71
CA HIS A 214 -16.11 -14.60 8.18
C HIS A 214 -15.66 -13.50 9.16
N ASP A 215 -15.81 -13.70 10.48
CA ASP A 215 -15.35 -12.75 11.49
C ASP A 215 -13.81 -12.78 11.59
N SER A 216 -13.16 -11.80 10.95
CA SER A 216 -11.71 -11.74 10.86
C SER A 216 -11.00 -11.58 12.20
N TRP A 217 -11.62 -10.90 13.18
CA TRP A 217 -11.07 -10.77 14.53
C TRP A 217 -11.10 -12.09 15.29
N LYS A 218 -12.23 -12.81 15.27
CA LYS A 218 -12.33 -14.12 15.91
C LYS A 218 -11.35 -15.12 15.31
N PHE A 219 -11.20 -15.12 13.98
CA PHE A 219 -10.24 -15.97 13.29
C PHE A 219 -8.80 -15.67 13.77
N VAL A 220 -8.38 -14.40 13.75
CA VAL A 220 -7.02 -14.01 14.15
C VAL A 220 -6.72 -14.36 15.61
N TYR A 221 -7.67 -14.14 16.52
CA TYR A 221 -7.49 -14.52 17.92
C TYR A 221 -7.41 -16.04 18.12
N ALA A 222 -8.22 -16.81 17.42
CA ALA A 222 -8.16 -18.28 17.48
C ALA A 222 -6.81 -18.77 16.95
N LEU A 223 -6.38 -18.30 15.78
CA LEU A 223 -5.12 -18.68 15.15
C LEU A 223 -3.91 -18.35 16.07
N ALA A 224 -3.90 -17.17 16.67
CA ALA A 224 -2.82 -16.78 17.60
C ALA A 224 -2.78 -17.65 18.86
N ARG A 225 -3.95 -18.05 19.41
CA ARG A 225 -4.03 -18.87 20.62
C ARG A 225 -3.68 -20.32 20.37
N GLU A 226 -4.20 -20.89 19.28
CA GLU A 226 -4.13 -22.33 19.01
C GLU A 226 -2.86 -22.69 18.23
N ALA A 227 -2.59 -21.97 17.13
CA ALA A 227 -1.46 -22.26 16.24
C ALA A 227 -0.23 -21.38 16.52
N LYS A 228 -0.29 -20.36 17.40
CA LYS A 228 0.79 -19.41 17.67
C LYS A 228 1.23 -18.60 16.43
N VAL A 229 0.35 -18.46 15.45
CA VAL A 229 0.56 -17.69 14.24
C VAL A 229 -0.18 -16.36 14.34
N ALA A 230 0.54 -15.27 14.11
CA ALA A 230 -0.01 -13.92 14.14
C ALA A 230 -0.22 -13.37 12.72
N VAL A 231 -1.45 -13.00 12.41
CA VAL A 231 -1.83 -12.31 11.17
C VAL A 231 -2.68 -11.08 11.52
N ILE A 232 -2.99 -10.23 10.55
CA ILE A 232 -3.77 -9.02 10.81
C ILE A 232 -5.19 -9.20 10.27
N PRO A 233 -6.23 -8.91 11.08
CA PRO A 233 -7.62 -9.01 10.62
C PRO A 233 -7.90 -7.98 9.53
N GLY A 234 -8.61 -8.40 8.50
CA GLY A 234 -8.91 -7.55 7.34
C GLY A 234 -9.76 -6.34 7.70
N ALA A 235 -10.64 -6.45 8.69
CA ALA A 235 -11.43 -5.33 9.22
C ALA A 235 -10.58 -4.12 9.64
N SER A 236 -9.30 -4.31 9.99
CA SER A 236 -8.37 -3.22 10.35
C SER A 236 -7.99 -2.32 9.18
N PHE A 237 -8.29 -2.71 7.94
CA PHE A 237 -7.91 -1.97 6.73
C PHE A 237 -9.04 -1.15 6.12
N GLY A 238 -10.17 -0.99 6.84
CA GLY A 238 -11.33 -0.21 6.43
C GLY A 238 -12.42 -1.03 5.72
N PRO A 239 -13.43 -0.37 5.15
CA PRO A 239 -14.50 -1.02 4.40
C PRO A 239 -14.00 -2.01 3.34
N GLY A 240 -14.71 -3.11 3.13
CA GLY A 240 -14.29 -4.19 2.21
C GLY A 240 -13.19 -5.12 2.76
N GLY A 241 -12.67 -4.85 3.97
CA GLY A 241 -11.64 -5.70 4.59
C GLY A 241 -12.17 -6.85 5.43
N GLU A 242 -13.42 -6.78 5.90
CA GLU A 242 -14.01 -7.87 6.70
C GLU A 242 -14.12 -9.16 5.88
N GLY A 243 -13.93 -10.31 6.53
CA GLY A 243 -13.87 -11.60 5.86
C GLY A 243 -12.50 -11.91 5.22
N TYR A 244 -11.51 -11.06 5.42
CA TYR A 244 -10.13 -11.26 4.95
C TYR A 244 -9.14 -11.24 6.11
N VAL A 245 -7.93 -11.75 5.84
CA VAL A 245 -6.76 -11.61 6.72
C VAL A 245 -5.54 -11.22 5.92
N ARG A 246 -4.72 -10.31 6.45
CA ARG A 246 -3.43 -9.96 5.86
C ARG A 246 -2.32 -10.82 6.47
N ILE A 247 -1.61 -11.52 5.61
CA ILE A 247 -0.45 -12.35 5.94
C ILE A 247 0.78 -11.68 5.32
N SER A 248 1.83 -11.44 6.13
CA SER A 248 3.12 -10.96 5.64
C SER A 248 4.05 -12.13 5.37
N TYR A 249 4.69 -12.16 4.19
CA TYR A 249 5.74 -13.14 3.90
C TYR A 249 7.16 -12.56 3.99
N ALA A 250 7.30 -11.44 4.71
CA ALA A 250 8.61 -10.90 5.10
C ALA A 250 9.20 -11.66 6.30
N ALA A 251 9.25 -12.98 6.20
CA ALA A 251 9.79 -13.92 7.19
C ALA A 251 10.66 -14.96 6.51
N SER A 252 11.37 -15.78 7.28
CA SER A 252 12.17 -16.86 6.68
C SER A 252 11.27 -17.92 6.05
N MET A 253 11.78 -18.65 5.05
CA MET A 253 11.03 -19.77 4.45
C MET A 253 10.75 -20.89 5.48
N ALA A 254 11.62 -21.05 6.47
CA ALA A 254 11.43 -22.02 7.56
C ALA A 254 10.23 -21.64 8.43
N ASP A 255 10.15 -20.35 8.85
CA ASP A 255 9.02 -19.85 9.65
C ASP A 255 7.71 -19.90 8.86
N LEU A 256 7.74 -19.59 7.56
CA LEU A 256 6.55 -19.66 6.72
C LEU A 256 6.04 -21.09 6.54
N LYS A 257 6.94 -22.08 6.46
CA LYS A 257 6.56 -23.50 6.42
C LYS A 257 5.92 -23.92 7.74
N LEU A 258 6.54 -23.57 8.85
CA LEU A 258 6.01 -23.87 10.18
C LEU A 258 4.63 -23.23 10.41
N ALA A 259 4.44 -21.99 9.94
CA ALA A 259 3.17 -21.29 10.06
C ALA A 259 2.06 -21.86 9.15
N ALA A 260 2.42 -22.61 8.13
CA ALA A 260 1.49 -23.21 7.17
C ALA A 260 1.04 -24.64 7.57
N GLU A 261 1.70 -25.27 8.55
CA GLU A 261 1.34 -26.56 9.16
C GLU A 261 0.19 -26.40 10.18
#